data_b9fcabcbeabd5bbe4de7315b42ec7903
#
_entry.id   b9fcabcbeabd5bbe4de7315b42ec7903
#
_cell.length_a   1.000
_cell.length_b   1.000
_cell.length_c   1.000
_cell.angle_alpha   90.00
_cell.angle_beta   90.00
_cell.angle_gamma   90.00
#
_symmetry.space_group_name_H-M   'P 1'
#
loop_
_entity.id
_entity.type
_entity.pdbx_description
1 polymer ?
#
loop_
_entity_poly.entity_id
_entity_poly.type
_entity_poly.pdbx_seq_one_letter_code
_entity_poly.pdbx_strand_id
1 'polypeptide(L)' 'MSSDICVRFGKRLRNLRKQREWTQVYMAEHVGMDRSFISDLENGRKEVCIRNLELLATAFGMTVSKLMSRL' A
#
# COMPACT_ATOMS: atom_id res chain seq x y z
N MET A 1 -3.89 -11.87 19.21
CA MET A 1 -4.56 -12.09 18.07
C MET A 1 -3.84 -11.71 16.82
N SER A 2 -3.70 -12.62 16.03
CA SER A 2 -2.98 -12.35 14.83
C SER A 2 -3.89 -11.68 13.87
N SER A 3 -3.35 -10.92 13.03
CA SER A 3 -4.10 -10.32 11.96
C SER A 3 -3.61 -10.90 10.67
N ASP A 4 -4.53 -10.92 9.73
CA ASP A 4 -4.23 -11.30 8.38
C ASP A 4 -3.15 -10.38 7.82
N ILE A 5 -2.26 -10.90 7.00
CA ILE A 5 -1.19 -10.12 6.42
C ILE A 5 -1.72 -8.98 5.55
N CYS A 6 -2.88 -9.18 4.93
CA CYS A 6 -3.49 -8.12 4.12
C CYS A 6 -3.88 -6.93 4.99
N VAL A 7 -4.37 -7.21 6.21
CA VAL A 7 -4.70 -6.14 7.14
C VAL A 7 -3.44 -5.41 7.58
N ARG A 8 -2.40 -6.15 7.93
CA ARG A 8 -1.15 -5.54 8.37
C ARG A 8 -0.51 -4.72 7.24
N PHE A 9 -0.51 -5.27 6.04
CA PHE A 9 0.03 -4.55 4.88
C PHE A 9 -0.78 -3.28 4.60
N GLY A 10 -2.10 -3.37 4.71
CA GLY A 10 -2.97 -2.22 4.50
C GLY A 10 -2.66 -1.09 5.45
N LYS A 11 -2.42 -1.42 6.73
CA LYS A 11 -2.05 -0.41 7.72
C LYS A 11 -0.70 0.21 7.39
N ARG A 12 0.26 -0.61 6.98
CA ARG A 12 1.59 -0.13 6.57
C ARG A 12 1.46 0.86 5.42
N LEU A 13 0.67 0.47 4.41
CA LEU A 13 0.48 1.28 3.22
C LEU A 13 -0.16 2.63 3.57
N ARG A 14 -1.20 2.58 4.39
CA ARG A 14 -1.89 3.79 4.83
C ARG A 14 -0.97 4.71 5.60
N ASN A 15 -0.15 4.16 6.50
CA ASN A 15 0.78 4.97 7.27
C ASN A 15 1.82 5.64 6.39
N LEU A 16 2.35 4.90 5.41
CA LEU A 16 3.31 5.49 4.47
C LEU A 16 2.68 6.60 3.67
N ARG A 17 1.45 6.39 3.20
CA ARG A 17 0.72 7.41 2.45
C ARG A 17 0.53 8.67 3.30
N LYS A 18 0.09 8.49 4.53
CA LYS A 18 -0.18 9.63 5.40
C LYS A 18 1.10 10.37 5.78
N GLN A 19 2.21 9.66 5.94
CA GLN A 19 3.50 10.30 6.20
C GLN A 19 3.90 11.23 5.07
N ARG A 20 3.48 10.92 3.84
CA ARG A 20 3.76 11.75 2.66
C ARG A 20 2.70 12.81 2.47
N GLU A 21 1.66 12.83 3.31
CA GLU A 21 0.54 13.76 3.18
C GLU A 21 -0.17 13.60 1.84
N TRP A 22 -0.22 12.37 1.35
CA TRP A 22 -0.91 12.03 0.12
C TRP A 22 -2.35 11.65 0.41
N THR A 23 -3.28 12.10 -0.45
CA THR A 23 -4.64 11.55 -0.44
C THR A 23 -4.64 10.21 -1.15
N GLN A 24 -5.73 9.44 -0.97
CA GLN A 24 -5.87 8.20 -1.72
C GLN A 24 -5.95 8.48 -3.22
N VAL A 25 -6.61 9.57 -3.61
CA VAL A 25 -6.71 9.95 -5.02
C VAL A 25 -5.33 10.24 -5.60
N TYR A 26 -4.54 11.05 -4.90
CA TYR A 26 -3.20 11.37 -5.37
C TYR A 26 -2.35 10.12 -5.50
N MET A 27 -2.39 9.25 -4.48
CA MET A 27 -1.61 8.04 -4.50
C MET A 27 -2.02 7.13 -5.66
N ALA A 28 -3.34 6.99 -5.88
CA ALA A 28 -3.84 6.16 -6.96
C ALA A 28 -3.32 6.63 -8.31
N GLU A 29 -3.37 7.95 -8.54
CA GLU A 29 -2.86 8.53 -9.78
C GLU A 29 -1.35 8.37 -9.91
N HIS A 30 -0.63 8.54 -8.80
CA HIS A 30 0.82 8.45 -8.79
C HIS A 30 1.29 7.03 -9.08
N VAL A 31 0.58 6.03 -8.55
CA VAL A 31 0.94 4.63 -8.74
C VAL A 31 0.35 4.06 -10.04
N GLY A 32 -0.72 4.66 -10.54
CA GLY A 32 -1.41 4.15 -11.73
C GLY A 32 -2.43 3.07 -11.39
N MET A 33 -3.08 3.19 -10.24
CA MET A 33 -4.10 2.24 -9.80
C MET A 33 -5.40 2.98 -9.54
N ASP A 34 -6.52 2.24 -9.47
CA ASP A 34 -7.79 2.83 -9.10
C ASP A 34 -7.79 3.21 -7.63
N ARG A 35 -8.45 4.33 -7.31
CA ARG A 35 -8.59 4.75 -5.92
C ARG A 35 -9.30 3.71 -5.08
N SER A 36 -10.32 3.06 -5.65
CA SER A 36 -11.06 2.03 -4.91
C SER A 36 -10.15 0.85 -4.57
N PHE A 37 -9.21 0.51 -5.45
CA PHE A 37 -8.26 -0.56 -5.19
C PHE A 37 -7.31 -0.15 -4.05
N ILE A 38 -6.82 1.09 -4.06
CA ILE A 38 -5.98 1.60 -2.97
C ILE A 38 -6.76 1.52 -1.65
N SER A 39 -8.01 1.95 -1.66
CA SER A 39 -8.83 1.89 -0.46
C SER A 39 -9.00 0.45 0.05
N ASP A 40 -9.27 -0.47 -0.88
CA ASP A 40 -9.41 -1.88 -0.51
C ASP A 40 -8.13 -2.45 0.07
N LEU A 41 -6.98 -2.10 -0.49
CA LEU A 41 -5.68 -2.54 0.04
C LEU A 41 -5.48 -2.01 1.45
N GLU A 42 -5.77 -0.73 1.67
CA GLU A 42 -5.57 -0.11 2.98
C GLU A 42 -6.49 -0.70 4.04
N ASN A 43 -7.65 -1.19 3.62
CA ASN A 43 -8.60 -1.79 4.53
C ASN A 43 -8.46 -3.30 4.65
N GLY A 44 -7.45 -3.88 4.02
CA GLY A 44 -7.18 -5.30 4.12
C GLY A 44 -8.16 -6.19 3.38
N ARG A 45 -8.88 -5.63 2.41
CA ARG A 45 -9.93 -6.37 1.70
C ARG A 45 -9.44 -7.07 0.46
N LYS A 46 -8.24 -6.74 -0.01
CA LYS A 46 -7.71 -7.29 -1.25
C LYS A 46 -6.27 -7.70 -1.05
N GLU A 47 -5.87 -8.68 -1.84
CA GLU A 47 -4.48 -9.08 -1.93
C GLU A 47 -3.82 -8.25 -3.00
N VAL A 48 -2.52 -8.02 -2.83
CA VAL A 48 -1.75 -7.29 -3.82
C VAL A 48 -0.87 -8.29 -4.57
N CYS A 49 -0.90 -8.24 -5.90
CA CYS A 49 -0.02 -9.09 -6.67
C CYS A 49 1.39 -8.53 -6.61
N ILE A 50 2.36 -9.39 -6.96
CA ILE A 50 3.77 -9.01 -6.81
C ILE A 50 4.15 -7.83 -7.69
N ARG A 51 3.56 -7.71 -8.88
CA ARG A 51 3.83 -6.56 -9.74
C ARG A 51 3.34 -5.26 -9.12
N ASN A 52 2.14 -5.30 -8.56
CA ASN A 52 1.59 -4.11 -7.90
C ASN A 52 2.39 -3.76 -6.65
N LEU A 53 2.90 -4.78 -5.97
CA LEU A 53 3.75 -4.57 -4.82
C LEU A 53 5.00 -3.79 -5.21
N GLU A 54 5.61 -4.15 -6.34
CA GLU A 54 6.78 -3.45 -6.86
C GLU A 54 6.43 -2.02 -7.25
N LEU A 55 5.29 -1.82 -7.90
CA LEU A 55 4.85 -0.48 -8.27
C LEU A 55 4.65 0.40 -7.04
N LEU A 56 4.04 -0.16 -5.99
CA LEU A 56 3.83 0.59 -4.76
C LEU A 56 5.17 0.96 -4.11
N ALA A 57 6.10 0.01 -4.05
CA ALA A 57 7.42 0.28 -3.49
C ALA A 57 8.12 1.38 -4.25
N THR A 58 8.09 1.31 -5.58
CA THR A 58 8.70 2.32 -6.44
C THR A 58 8.07 3.69 -6.20
N ALA A 59 6.75 3.74 -6.05
CA ALA A 59 6.05 5.00 -5.81
C ALA A 59 6.51 5.67 -4.53
N PHE A 60 6.84 4.86 -3.51
CA PHE A 60 7.36 5.39 -2.25
C PHE A 60 8.89 5.55 -2.26
N GLY A 61 9.55 5.22 -3.37
CA GLY A 61 10.99 5.35 -3.47
C GLY A 61 11.74 4.36 -2.59
N MET A 62 11.19 3.18 -2.39
CA MET A 62 11.81 2.17 -1.53
C MET A 62 11.80 0.82 -2.21
N THR A 63 12.55 -0.13 -1.65
CA THR A 63 12.56 -1.50 -2.14
C THR A 63 11.32 -2.23 -1.64
N VAL A 64 10.99 -3.34 -2.29
CA VAL A 64 9.89 -4.20 -1.82
C VAL A 64 10.20 -4.69 -0.40
N SER A 65 11.45 -5.01 -0.13
CA SER A 65 11.86 -5.44 1.22
C SER A 65 11.52 -4.37 2.27
N LYS A 66 11.84 -3.11 1.95
CA LYS A 66 11.56 -2.02 2.86
C LYS A 66 10.06 -1.80 3.03
N LEU A 67 9.32 -1.87 1.93
CA LEU A 67 7.87 -1.70 1.97
C LEU A 67 7.23 -2.75 2.87
N MET A 68 7.73 -3.98 2.81
CA MET A 68 7.16 -5.09 3.57
C MET A 68 7.73 -5.23 4.98
N SER A 69 8.64 -4.36 5.36
CA SER A 69 9.24 -4.44 6.69
C SER A 69 8.22 -4.06 7.76
N ARG A 70 8.39 -4.61 8.95
CA ARG A 70 7.56 -4.30 10.12
C ARG A 70 6.11 -4.77 9.97
N LEU A 71 5.87 -5.76 9.15
CA LEU A 71 4.58 -6.40 9.14
C LEU A 71 4.50 -7.46 10.21
#